data_a8a8888087658643fa4dfd8dc897a655
#
_entry.id   a8a8888087658643fa4dfd8dc897a655
#
_cell.length_a   1.000
_cell.length_b   1.000
_cell.length_c   1.000
_cell.angle_alpha   90.00
_cell.angle_beta   90.00
_cell.angle_gamma   90.00
#
_symmetry.space_group_name_H-M   'P 1'
#
loop_
_entity.id
_entity.type
_entity.pdbx_description
1 polymer ?
#
loop_
_entity_poly.entity_id
_entity_poly.type
_entity_poly.pdbx_seq_one_letter_code
_entity_poly.pdbx_strand_id
1 'polypeptide(L)'
;SEEGRAKLDKAARLYGAPTVIIVCADHDKAWVRKYDQMQTTDIDASILTDHMMLEATEQGLGSLWVCWFDPKIVREEFELPDNLEPINLLALGYADTEEKGPDRHKTERISLDELVMYK
;
A
#
# COMPACT_ATOMS: atom_id res chain seq x y z
N SER A 1 -11.37 12.32 7.20
CA SER A 1 -12.34 13.41 6.94
C SER A 1 -12.81 13.38 5.50
N GLU A 2 -13.95 13.99 5.21
CA GLU A 2 -14.47 14.13 3.84
C GLU A 2 -13.54 14.97 2.96
N GLU A 3 -13.01 16.04 3.52
CA GLU A 3 -12.00 16.88 2.85
C GLU A 3 -10.75 16.08 2.46
N GLY A 4 -10.21 15.27 3.39
CA GLY A 4 -9.03 14.44 3.11
C GLY A 4 -9.27 13.42 1.99
N ARG A 5 -10.47 12.83 1.91
CA ARG A 5 -10.85 11.95 0.80
C ARG A 5 -10.91 12.71 -0.52
N ALA A 6 -11.54 13.89 -0.53
CA ALA A 6 -11.62 14.73 -1.73
C ALA A 6 -10.23 15.12 -2.27
N LYS A 7 -9.25 15.31 -1.40
CA LYS A 7 -7.84 15.52 -1.77
C LYS A 7 -7.25 14.27 -2.44
N LEU A 8 -7.45 13.09 -1.85
CA LEU A 8 -6.93 11.83 -2.38
C LEU A 8 -7.62 11.39 -3.68
N ASP A 9 -8.90 11.71 -3.87
CA ASP A 9 -9.63 11.41 -5.12
C ASP A 9 -9.03 12.13 -6.35
N LYS A 10 -8.25 13.19 -6.13
CA LYS A 10 -7.46 13.83 -7.20
C LYS A 10 -6.24 13.01 -7.63
N ALA A 11 -5.70 12.19 -6.72
CA ALA A 11 -4.48 11.43 -6.92
C ALA A 11 -4.73 9.98 -7.33
N ALA A 12 -5.83 9.36 -6.88
CA ALA A 12 -6.10 7.94 -7.06
C ALA A 12 -7.59 7.60 -7.12
N ARG A 13 -7.90 6.45 -7.69
CA ARG A 13 -9.23 5.85 -7.61
C ARG A 13 -9.34 4.99 -6.35
N LEU A 14 -10.15 5.42 -5.38
CA LEU A 14 -10.28 4.80 -4.06
C LEU A 14 -11.57 4.00 -3.85
N TYR A 15 -12.38 3.84 -4.89
CA TYR A 15 -13.59 3.00 -4.92
C TYR A 15 -14.59 3.31 -3.79
N GLY A 16 -14.63 4.57 -3.33
CA GLY A 16 -15.55 4.98 -2.27
C GLY A 16 -15.14 4.56 -0.85
N ALA A 17 -13.93 4.05 -0.66
CA ALA A 17 -13.44 3.65 0.67
C ALA A 17 -13.58 4.80 1.70
N PRO A 18 -14.18 4.55 2.87
CA PRO A 18 -14.42 5.60 3.86
C PRO A 18 -13.15 6.06 4.57
N THR A 19 -12.12 5.22 4.61
CA THR A 19 -10.84 5.50 5.25
C THR A 19 -9.69 5.14 4.30
N VAL A 20 -8.69 6.01 4.25
CA VAL A 20 -7.45 5.76 3.50
C VAL A 20 -6.27 6.14 4.37
N ILE A 21 -5.29 5.25 4.45
CA ILE A 21 -4.00 5.48 5.09
C ILE A 21 -2.99 5.79 3.98
N ILE A 22 -2.29 6.92 4.11
CA ILE A 22 -1.15 7.24 3.27
C ILE A 22 0.09 6.66 3.94
N VAL A 23 0.70 5.66 3.33
CA VAL A 23 1.93 5.05 3.86
C VAL A 23 3.12 5.78 3.27
N CYS A 24 3.87 6.45 4.14
CA CYS A 24 5.04 7.22 3.76
C CYS A 24 6.31 6.58 4.32
N ALA A 25 7.40 6.71 3.58
CA ALA A 25 8.74 6.41 4.05
C ALA A 25 9.53 7.68 4.34
N ASP A 26 10.38 7.65 5.35
CA ASP A 26 11.27 8.73 5.75
C ASP A 26 12.69 8.44 5.24
N HIS A 27 13.11 9.16 4.20
CA HIS A 27 14.43 8.99 3.60
C HIS A 27 15.60 9.29 4.54
N ASP A 28 15.38 10.18 5.53
CA ASP A 28 16.43 10.55 6.49
C ASP A 28 16.67 9.45 7.53
N LYS A 29 15.70 8.54 7.71
CA LYS A 29 15.76 7.44 8.68
C LYS A 29 15.88 6.06 8.08
N ALA A 30 15.65 5.93 6.78
CA ALA A 30 15.73 4.65 6.10
C ALA A 30 17.14 4.05 6.19
N TRP A 31 17.21 2.73 6.38
CA TRP A 31 18.49 2.04 6.27
C TRP A 31 19.03 2.08 4.85
N VAL A 32 20.34 2.32 4.73
CA VAL A 32 21.03 2.43 3.44
C VAL A 32 22.05 1.29 3.31
N ARG A 33 21.93 0.52 2.25
CA ARG A 33 22.89 -0.53 1.92
C ARG A 33 24.18 0.10 1.36
N LYS A 34 25.32 -0.17 2.01
CA LYS A 34 26.58 0.48 1.67
C LYS A 34 27.13 0.16 0.27
N TYR A 35 26.76 -1.00 -0.29
CA TYR A 35 27.33 -1.47 -1.56
C TYR A 35 26.79 -0.70 -2.78
N ASP A 36 25.53 -0.35 -2.80
CA ASP A 36 24.83 0.23 -3.95
C ASP A 36 23.91 1.41 -3.59
N GLN A 37 23.99 1.86 -2.33
CA GLN A 37 23.20 2.97 -1.80
C GLN A 37 21.68 2.77 -1.88
N MET A 38 21.22 1.53 -2.04
CA MET A 38 19.80 1.20 -1.98
C MET A 38 19.24 1.54 -0.58
N GLN A 39 18.16 2.28 -0.55
CA GLN A 39 17.36 2.53 0.67
C GLN A 39 16.24 1.49 0.82
N THR A 40 15.87 1.16 2.05
CA THR A 40 14.82 0.18 2.33
C THR A 40 13.41 0.77 2.41
N THR A 41 13.23 2.01 1.97
CA THR A 41 11.96 2.75 2.02
C THR A 41 10.77 1.93 1.55
N ASP A 42 10.85 1.38 0.34
CA ASP A 42 9.76 0.59 -0.26
C ASP A 42 9.56 -0.74 0.46
N ILE A 43 10.66 -1.36 0.93
CA ILE A 43 10.61 -2.63 1.65
C ILE A 43 9.90 -2.44 2.99
N ASP A 44 10.34 -1.45 3.78
CA ASP A 44 9.81 -1.19 5.11
C ASP A 44 8.33 -0.77 5.04
N ALA A 45 7.98 0.11 4.09
CA ALA A 45 6.60 0.53 3.85
C ALA A 45 5.71 -0.64 3.39
N SER A 46 6.24 -1.53 2.55
CA SER A 46 5.49 -2.70 2.06
C SER A 46 5.21 -3.69 3.18
N ILE A 47 6.19 -3.99 4.03
CA ILE A 47 6.01 -4.86 5.20
C ILE A 47 4.96 -4.28 6.15
N LEU A 48 5.04 -2.97 6.45
CA LEU A 48 4.06 -2.30 7.29
C LEU A 48 2.65 -2.39 6.70
N THR A 49 2.51 -2.14 5.40
CA THR A 49 1.22 -2.19 4.70
C THR A 49 0.61 -3.59 4.75
N ASP A 50 1.42 -4.64 4.51
CA ASP A 50 0.97 -6.03 4.60
C ASP A 50 0.44 -6.36 6.01
N HIS A 51 1.16 -5.97 7.05
CA HIS A 51 0.70 -6.17 8.43
C HIS A 51 -0.59 -5.40 8.74
N MET A 52 -0.75 -4.17 8.24
CA MET A 52 -2.01 -3.43 8.39
C MET A 52 -3.17 -4.12 7.67
N MET A 53 -2.94 -4.74 6.51
CA MET A 53 -3.97 -5.50 5.78
C MET A 53 -4.38 -6.77 6.54
N LEU A 54 -3.42 -7.47 7.15
CA LEU A 54 -3.72 -8.63 8.00
C LEU A 54 -4.56 -8.22 9.22
N GLU A 55 -4.18 -7.14 9.90
CA GLU A 55 -4.95 -6.60 11.03
C GLU A 55 -6.34 -6.12 10.60
N ALA A 56 -6.46 -5.44 9.45
CA ALA A 56 -7.76 -5.03 8.91
C ALA A 56 -8.69 -6.24 8.70
N THR A 57 -8.14 -7.34 8.17
CA THR A 57 -8.88 -8.60 7.97
C THR A 57 -9.34 -9.19 9.30
N GLU A 58 -8.49 -9.20 10.33
CA GLU A 58 -8.85 -9.67 11.68
C GLU A 58 -9.97 -8.82 12.30
N GLN A 59 -10.02 -7.52 11.98
CA GLN A 59 -11.08 -6.61 12.40
C GLN A 59 -12.34 -6.67 11.53
N GLY A 60 -12.42 -7.59 10.56
CA GLY A 60 -13.54 -7.73 9.64
C GLY A 60 -13.65 -6.61 8.60
N LEU A 61 -12.56 -5.91 8.32
CA LEU A 61 -12.49 -4.86 7.31
C LEU A 61 -11.96 -5.41 5.98
N GLY A 62 -12.51 -4.91 4.88
CA GLY A 62 -11.90 -5.02 3.57
C GLY A 62 -10.77 -4.02 3.41
N SER A 63 -9.72 -4.40 2.72
CA SER A 63 -8.57 -3.54 2.42
C SER A 63 -8.18 -3.61 0.95
N LEU A 64 -7.67 -2.50 0.43
CA LEU A 64 -7.12 -2.42 -0.92
C LEU A 64 -5.81 -1.64 -0.90
N TRP A 65 -4.73 -2.33 -1.30
CA TRP A 65 -3.43 -1.71 -1.51
C TRP A 65 -3.40 -1.02 -2.87
N VAL A 66 -3.22 0.30 -2.88
CA VAL A 66 -3.22 1.12 -4.09
C VAL A 66 -1.81 1.65 -4.33
N CYS A 67 -1.17 1.16 -5.41
CA CYS A 67 0.09 1.71 -5.94
C CYS A 67 -0.13 2.66 -7.13
N TRP A 68 -1.28 2.58 -7.78
CA TRP A 68 -1.60 3.47 -8.89
C TRP A 68 -2.21 4.78 -8.37
N PHE A 69 -1.35 5.69 -8.01
CA PHE A 69 -1.70 7.05 -7.58
C PHE A 69 -0.62 8.04 -8.04
N ASP A 70 -0.94 9.32 -8.02
CA ASP A 70 0.03 10.39 -8.28
C ASP A 70 0.65 10.85 -6.95
N PRO A 71 1.93 10.48 -6.66
CA PRO A 71 2.58 10.85 -5.41
C PRO A 71 2.83 12.36 -5.29
N LYS A 72 2.94 13.07 -6.42
CA LYS A 72 3.12 14.52 -6.42
C LYS A 72 1.87 15.24 -5.90
N ILE A 73 0.69 14.82 -6.36
CA ILE A 73 -0.58 15.36 -5.88
C ILE A 73 -0.75 15.09 -4.38
N VAL A 74 -0.43 13.86 -3.92
CA VAL A 74 -0.49 13.52 -2.49
C VAL A 74 0.43 14.42 -1.68
N ARG A 75 1.67 14.64 -2.12
CA ARG A 75 2.62 15.52 -1.44
C ARG A 75 2.10 16.95 -1.32
N GLU A 76 1.58 17.51 -2.42
CA GLU A 76 1.07 18.88 -2.48
C GLU A 76 -0.19 19.06 -1.62
N GLU A 77 -1.18 18.17 -1.74
CA GLU A 77 -2.47 18.28 -1.04
C GLU A 77 -2.37 18.04 0.48
N PHE A 78 -1.38 17.27 0.91
CA PHE A 78 -1.14 16.98 2.34
C PHE A 78 0.09 17.68 2.90
N GLU A 79 0.73 18.56 2.13
CA GLU A 79 1.89 19.36 2.54
C GLU A 79 2.99 18.50 3.18
N LEU A 80 3.27 17.33 2.55
CA LEU A 80 4.28 16.41 3.08
C LEU A 80 5.68 17.04 3.02
N PRO A 81 6.47 16.95 4.11
CA PRO A 81 7.86 17.43 4.10
C PRO A 81 8.71 16.64 3.12
N ASP A 82 9.81 17.24 2.66
CA ASP A 82 10.65 16.70 1.57
C ASP A 82 11.24 15.31 1.86
N ASN A 83 11.50 15.00 3.12
CA ASN A 83 12.04 13.72 3.54
C ASN A 83 10.99 12.58 3.58
N LEU A 84 9.68 12.90 3.52
CA LEU A 84 8.62 11.90 3.48
C LEU A 84 8.18 11.64 2.04
N GLU A 85 8.25 10.40 1.61
CA GLU A 85 7.75 9.95 0.31
C GLU A 85 6.52 9.06 0.49
N PRO A 86 5.38 9.37 -0.17
CA PRO A 86 4.23 8.47 -0.17
C PRO A 86 4.52 7.27 -1.07
N ILE A 87 4.56 6.07 -0.47
CA ILE A 87 4.91 4.82 -1.15
C ILE A 87 3.66 4.11 -1.67
N ASN A 88 2.61 4.07 -0.86
CA ASN A 88 1.33 3.49 -1.26
C ASN A 88 0.17 4.08 -0.45
N LEU A 89 -1.05 3.81 -0.92
CA LEU A 89 -2.28 4.12 -0.19
C LEU A 89 -2.95 2.81 0.22
N LEU A 90 -3.41 2.72 1.46
CA LEU A 90 -4.21 1.61 1.94
C LEU A 90 -5.64 2.09 2.18
N ALA A 91 -6.54 1.69 1.29
CA ALA A 91 -7.96 1.97 1.42
C ALA A 91 -8.64 0.90 2.29
N LEU A 92 -9.47 1.33 3.24
CA LEU A 92 -10.13 0.49 4.23
C LEU A 92 -11.63 0.77 4.26
N GLY A 93 -12.43 -0.28 4.46
CA GLY A 93 -13.88 -0.18 4.61
C GLY A 93 -14.51 -1.55 4.78
N TYR A 94 -15.83 -1.58 4.91
CA TYR A 94 -16.55 -2.85 4.83
C TYR A 94 -16.76 -3.21 3.36
N ALA A 95 -16.45 -4.46 2.99
CA ALA A 95 -16.68 -4.94 1.64
C ALA A 95 -18.18 -5.01 1.33
N ASP A 96 -18.57 -4.51 0.17
CA ASP A 96 -19.93 -4.57 -0.37
C ASP A 96 -20.07 -5.61 -1.50
N THR A 97 -19.00 -6.33 -1.79
CA THR A 97 -18.92 -7.36 -2.82
C THR A 97 -18.65 -8.72 -2.20
N GLU A 98 -19.07 -9.78 -2.88
CA GLU A 98 -18.72 -11.15 -2.48
C GLU A 98 -17.19 -11.35 -2.54
N GLU A 99 -16.67 -12.03 -1.52
CA GLU A 99 -15.26 -12.41 -1.49
C GLU A 99 -14.95 -13.39 -2.63
N LYS A 100 -13.86 -13.16 -3.31
CA LYS A 100 -13.35 -14.14 -4.28
C LYS A 100 -12.91 -15.40 -3.54
N GLY A 101 -13.39 -16.55 -3.99
CA GLY A 101 -13.06 -17.84 -3.39
C GLY A 101 -11.55 -18.12 -3.32
N PRO A 102 -11.11 -18.95 -2.37
CA PRO A 102 -9.69 -19.28 -2.18
C PRO A 102 -9.06 -19.99 -3.38
N ASP A 103 -9.87 -20.60 -4.23
CA ASP A 103 -9.40 -21.36 -5.41
C ASP A 103 -8.75 -20.46 -6.48
N ARG A 104 -8.97 -19.15 -6.45
CA ARG A 104 -8.27 -18.18 -7.33
C ARG A 104 -6.74 -18.31 -7.25
N HIS A 105 -6.22 -18.69 -6.09
CA HIS A 105 -4.78 -18.84 -5.88
C HIS A 105 -4.16 -19.98 -6.70
N LYS A 106 -4.97 -20.93 -7.17
CA LYS A 106 -4.51 -22.02 -8.03
C LYS A 106 -4.29 -21.59 -9.47
N THR A 107 -4.97 -20.52 -9.91
CA THR A 107 -4.96 -20.06 -11.30
C THR A 107 -4.34 -18.69 -11.49
N GLU A 108 -4.33 -17.85 -10.44
CA GLU A 108 -3.85 -16.46 -10.51
C GLU A 108 -2.45 -16.26 -9.91
N ARG A 109 -1.80 -17.35 -9.44
CA ARG A 109 -0.42 -17.32 -8.92
C ARG A 109 0.49 -18.21 -9.76
N ILE A 110 1.75 -17.80 -9.88
CA ILE A 110 2.80 -18.68 -10.41
C ILE A 110 2.96 -19.90 -9.49
N SER A 111 3.31 -21.04 -10.08
CA SER A 111 3.53 -22.29 -9.32
C SER A 111 4.75 -22.15 -8.38
N LEU A 112 4.77 -22.94 -7.32
CA LEU A 112 5.92 -22.97 -6.40
C LEU A 112 7.21 -23.40 -7.10
N ASP A 113 7.12 -24.34 -8.06
CA ASP A 113 8.26 -24.84 -8.82
C ASP A 113 8.86 -23.79 -9.75
N GLU A 114 8.04 -22.83 -10.23
CA GLU A 114 8.53 -21.68 -11.01
C GLU A 114 9.11 -20.57 -10.13
N LEU A 115 8.65 -20.48 -8.87
CA LEU A 115 9.04 -19.44 -7.94
C LEU A 115 10.37 -19.77 -7.22
N VAL A 116 10.65 -21.06 -6.96
CA VAL A 116 11.77 -21.50 -6.12
C VAL A 116 12.81 -22.23 -6.96
N MET A 117 14.05 -21.76 -6.88
CA MET A 117 15.20 -22.44 -7.46
C MET A 117 16.00 -23.14 -6.36
N TYR A 118 16.19 -24.44 -6.49
CA TYR A 118 17.11 -25.21 -5.66
C TYR A 118 18.48 -25.30 -6.35
N LYS A 119 19.55 -24.86 -5.67
CA LYS A 119 20.93 -24.94 -6.16
C LYS A 119 21.77 -25.72 -5.19
#